data_cacb3809e9d187cdba5247b160d466e2
#
_entry.id   cacb3809e9d187cdba5247b160d466e2
#
_cell.length_a   1.000
_cell.length_b   1.000
_cell.length_c   1.000
_cell.angle_alpha   90.00
_cell.angle_beta   90.00
_cell.angle_gamma   90.00
#
_symmetry.space_group_name_H-M   'P 1'
#
loop_
_entity.id
_entity.type
_entity.pdbx_description
1 polymer ?
#
loop_
_entity_poly.entity_id
_entity_poly.type
_entity_poly.pdbx_seq_one_letter_code
_entity_poly.pdbx_strand_id
1 'polypeptide(L)'
;MNKTTKAFLATLIIITTAVGFTALKAQAEPIKPSVVVIDTAIDASLPVFKGRLIQEVCAMEWALCPNGTGFQEGPGSASTIPMNVLKSVSFNHGTQMASIAVSSNAYVNLIFIRIVGMTKDGYRASTTEASVVKALDWVIANKEKYNIASVAMSQGNHDLATYNLLCPKSNLIKYIDTLKSINVPVMLPAGNDYDITRVDYPGCIPQAITVGAVDKFNVINAYSNGNPTQVDFYTPGTVKSILPGGTQTTVAGTSASVQSAAVYWATVKMVKPTLSYDEIYQLLKATSTPTSNSKVKNGSLINIEKATK
;
A
#
# COMPACT_ATOMS: atom_id res chain seq x y z
N MET A 1 79.40 -28.01 61.15
CA MET A 1 78.93 -28.41 59.77
C MET A 1 77.54 -27.89 59.58
N ASN A 2 77.42 -26.69 59.03
CA ASN A 2 76.15 -26.04 58.80
C ASN A 2 75.88 -25.92 57.28
N LYS A 3 74.80 -26.54 56.79
CA LYS A 3 74.36 -26.34 55.45
C LYS A 3 73.21 -25.32 55.42
N THR A 4 73.49 -24.15 54.88
CA THR A 4 72.51 -23.12 54.63
C THR A 4 71.80 -23.38 53.36
N THR A 5 70.48 -23.59 53.41
CA THR A 5 69.58 -23.74 52.26
C THR A 5 69.10 -22.36 51.87
N LYS A 6 69.39 -21.92 50.62
CA LYS A 6 68.86 -20.69 50.05
C LYS A 6 67.51 -21.03 49.42
N ALA A 7 66.42 -20.41 49.87
CA ALA A 7 65.10 -20.47 49.27
C ALA A 7 65.04 -19.40 48.14
N PHE A 8 64.78 -19.83 46.93
CA PHE A 8 64.46 -18.93 45.80
C PHE A 8 62.94 -18.65 45.82
N LEU A 9 62.61 -17.39 45.99
CA LEU A 9 61.25 -16.90 45.88
C LEU A 9 60.98 -16.59 44.35
N ALA A 10 60.18 -17.43 43.71
CA ALA A 10 59.75 -17.14 42.33
C ALA A 10 58.44 -16.28 42.38
N THR A 11 58.57 -15.03 42.02
CA THR A 11 57.43 -14.10 41.91
C THR A 11 56.67 -14.42 40.59
N LEU A 12 55.50 -15.00 40.72
CA LEU A 12 54.59 -15.26 39.57
C LEU A 12 53.82 -13.95 39.23
N ILE A 13 54.17 -13.32 38.12
CA ILE A 13 53.43 -12.15 37.61
C ILE A 13 52.26 -12.71 36.79
N ILE A 14 51.06 -12.61 37.33
CA ILE A 14 49.80 -12.94 36.61
C ILE A 14 49.42 -11.70 35.78
N ILE A 15 49.66 -11.78 34.45
CA ILE A 15 49.16 -10.77 33.51
C ILE A 15 47.73 -11.14 33.18
N THR A 16 46.76 -10.47 33.80
CA THR A 16 45.35 -10.54 33.41
C THR A 16 45.12 -9.67 32.18
N THR A 17 45.09 -10.29 31.01
CA THR A 17 44.57 -9.64 29.79
C THR A 17 43.07 -9.52 29.90
N ALA A 18 42.57 -8.31 30.20
CA ALA A 18 41.15 -8.00 30.08
C ALA A 18 40.77 -7.98 28.60
N VAL A 19 40.23 -9.08 28.09
CA VAL A 19 39.58 -9.10 26.77
C VAL A 19 38.26 -8.38 26.94
N GLY A 20 38.25 -7.11 26.53
CA GLY A 20 37.00 -6.34 26.43
C GLY A 20 36.09 -6.94 25.34
N PHE A 21 35.11 -7.68 25.75
CA PHE A 21 33.97 -8.03 24.86
C PHE A 21 33.17 -6.75 24.60
N THR A 22 33.47 -6.05 23.52
CA THR A 22 32.53 -5.09 22.94
C THR A 22 31.35 -5.90 22.41
N ALA A 23 30.25 -5.92 23.18
CA ALA A 23 28.98 -6.44 22.69
C ALA A 23 28.59 -5.59 21.46
N LEU A 24 28.76 -6.17 20.26
CA LEU A 24 28.13 -5.63 19.07
C LEU A 24 26.61 -5.61 19.37
N LYS A 25 26.05 -4.40 19.58
CA LYS A 25 24.61 -4.23 19.56
C LYS A 25 24.15 -4.74 18.19
N ALA A 26 23.50 -5.88 18.16
CA ALA A 26 22.79 -6.34 16.97
C ALA A 26 21.84 -5.20 16.58
N GLN A 27 22.14 -4.53 15.49
CA GLN A 27 21.29 -3.49 14.95
C GLN A 27 20.04 -4.23 14.47
N ALA A 28 18.91 -3.98 15.14
CA ALA A 28 17.64 -4.59 14.74
C ALA A 28 17.44 -4.30 13.25
N GLU A 29 17.18 -5.35 12.46
CA GLU A 29 16.86 -5.21 11.04
C GLU A 29 15.75 -4.15 10.91
N PRO A 30 15.90 -3.16 10.01
CA PRO A 30 14.90 -2.11 9.84
C PRO A 30 13.57 -2.77 9.48
N ILE A 31 12.53 -2.42 10.25
CA ILE A 31 11.17 -2.95 10.00
C ILE A 31 10.76 -2.54 8.59
N LYS A 32 10.49 -3.55 7.74
CA LYS A 32 10.07 -3.33 6.36
C LYS A 32 8.83 -2.44 6.32
N PRO A 33 8.76 -1.44 5.42
CA PRO A 33 7.55 -0.65 5.28
C PRO A 33 6.39 -1.52 4.79
N SER A 34 5.19 -1.20 5.26
CA SER A 34 3.97 -1.89 4.86
C SER A 34 3.13 -1.01 3.92
N VAL A 35 2.58 -1.63 2.90
CA VAL A 35 1.53 -1.05 2.05
C VAL A 35 0.21 -1.67 2.44
N VAL A 36 -0.79 -0.84 2.71
CA VAL A 36 -2.16 -1.27 2.97
C VAL A 36 -2.93 -1.29 1.66
N VAL A 37 -3.49 -2.44 1.29
CA VAL A 37 -4.41 -2.58 0.16
C VAL A 37 -5.83 -2.70 0.72
N ILE A 38 -6.69 -1.75 0.37
CA ILE A 38 -8.11 -1.72 0.74
C ILE A 38 -8.94 -2.11 -0.48
N ASP A 39 -9.62 -3.28 -0.44
CA ASP A 39 -10.28 -3.83 -1.63
C ASP A 39 -11.39 -4.85 -1.26
N THR A 40 -11.76 -5.72 -2.21
CA THR A 40 -12.84 -6.70 -2.12
C THR A 40 -12.53 -7.86 -1.16
N ALA A 41 -11.62 -8.73 -1.55
CA ALA A 41 -11.14 -9.87 -0.75
C ALA A 41 -9.83 -10.41 -1.34
N ILE A 42 -9.13 -11.26 -0.60
CA ILE A 42 -7.84 -11.82 -1.01
C ILE A 42 -7.80 -13.33 -0.93
N ASP A 43 -7.20 -14.00 -1.89
CA ASP A 43 -6.77 -15.40 -1.77
C ASP A 43 -5.41 -15.44 -1.06
N ALA A 44 -5.43 -15.40 0.26
CA ALA A 44 -4.22 -15.38 1.09
C ALA A 44 -3.38 -16.68 0.99
N SER A 45 -3.93 -17.75 0.40
CA SER A 45 -3.24 -19.04 0.23
C SER A 45 -2.18 -19.02 -0.87
N LEU A 46 -2.19 -18.00 -1.74
CA LEU A 46 -1.28 -17.93 -2.87
C LEU A 46 0.17 -17.75 -2.43
N PRO A 47 1.12 -18.49 -3.04
CA PRO A 47 2.54 -18.44 -2.67
C PRO A 47 3.16 -17.04 -2.73
N VAL A 48 2.66 -16.14 -3.61
CA VAL A 48 3.14 -14.76 -3.75
C VAL A 48 2.96 -13.94 -2.48
N PHE A 49 2.00 -14.28 -1.62
CA PHE A 49 1.72 -13.60 -0.36
C PHE A 49 2.46 -14.18 0.84
N LYS A 50 3.07 -15.37 0.68
CA LYS A 50 3.77 -16.04 1.78
C LYS A 50 4.91 -15.18 2.32
N GLY A 51 4.89 -14.90 3.63
CA GLY A 51 5.88 -14.05 4.30
C GLY A 51 5.80 -12.55 3.95
N ARG A 52 4.76 -12.16 3.18
CA ARG A 52 4.52 -10.77 2.76
C ARG A 52 3.22 -10.21 3.32
N LEU A 53 2.13 -10.97 3.28
CA LEU A 53 0.88 -10.63 3.93
C LEU A 53 1.06 -10.82 5.44
N ILE A 54 1.21 -9.70 6.15
CA ILE A 54 1.49 -9.69 7.59
C ILE A 54 0.26 -9.46 8.45
N GLN A 55 -0.83 -8.93 7.85
CA GLN A 55 -2.08 -8.69 8.54
C GLN A 55 -3.25 -8.70 7.56
N GLU A 56 -4.37 -9.24 8.02
CA GLU A 56 -5.67 -9.18 7.38
C GLU A 56 -6.65 -8.42 8.27
N VAL A 57 -7.53 -7.63 7.67
CA VAL A 57 -8.59 -6.89 8.36
C VAL A 57 -9.86 -6.98 7.52
N CYS A 58 -10.99 -7.09 8.18
CA CYS A 58 -12.32 -6.95 7.59
C CYS A 58 -13.04 -5.81 8.29
N ALA A 59 -13.51 -4.82 7.53
CA ALA A 59 -14.20 -3.64 8.01
C ALA A 59 -15.49 -3.44 7.23
N MET A 60 -16.62 -3.75 7.85
CA MET A 60 -17.96 -3.73 7.24
C MET A 60 -18.92 -2.88 8.05
N GLU A 61 -19.87 -2.27 7.37
CA GLU A 61 -20.99 -1.59 8.01
C GLU A 61 -22.25 -2.44 8.02
N TRP A 62 -22.67 -2.87 6.83
CA TRP A 62 -23.96 -3.56 6.63
C TRP A 62 -23.82 -5.08 6.40
N ALA A 63 -22.61 -5.55 6.10
CA ALA A 63 -22.28 -6.96 5.92
C ALA A 63 -21.50 -7.47 7.13
N LEU A 64 -21.28 -8.77 7.21
CA LEU A 64 -20.55 -9.39 8.30
C LEU A 64 -19.20 -9.89 7.84
N CYS A 65 -18.21 -9.74 8.71
CA CYS A 65 -16.93 -10.42 8.65
C CYS A 65 -17.09 -11.89 9.04
N PRO A 66 -16.07 -12.75 8.82
CA PRO A 66 -16.17 -14.17 9.13
C PRO A 66 -16.56 -14.49 10.59
N ASN A 67 -16.23 -13.61 11.53
CA ASN A 67 -16.61 -13.76 12.95
C ASN A 67 -18.07 -13.39 13.26
N GLY A 68 -18.86 -13.00 12.26
CA GLY A 68 -20.26 -12.61 12.43
C GLY A 68 -20.47 -11.17 12.90
N THR A 69 -19.42 -10.33 12.89
CA THR A 69 -19.52 -8.90 13.28
C THR A 69 -19.11 -7.99 12.12
N GLY A 70 -19.30 -6.67 12.29
CA GLY A 70 -18.86 -5.66 11.29
C GLY A 70 -17.36 -5.36 11.30
N PHE A 71 -16.57 -6.04 12.14
CA PHE A 71 -15.13 -5.84 12.20
C PHE A 71 -14.41 -7.11 12.67
N GLN A 72 -13.28 -7.41 12.02
CA GLN A 72 -12.39 -8.50 12.41
C GLN A 72 -10.97 -8.19 11.95
N GLU A 73 -9.97 -8.51 12.76
CA GLU A 73 -8.58 -8.50 12.37
C GLU A 73 -7.90 -9.85 12.61
N GLY A 74 -6.80 -10.08 11.92
CA GLY A 74 -6.03 -11.32 12.00
C GLY A 74 -6.24 -12.26 10.81
N PRO A 75 -5.47 -13.33 10.73
CA PRO A 75 -5.53 -14.27 9.60
C PRO A 75 -6.95 -14.78 9.35
N GLY A 76 -7.34 -14.79 8.08
CA GLY A 76 -8.67 -15.21 7.64
C GLY A 76 -9.74 -14.12 7.65
N SER A 77 -9.49 -12.95 8.25
CA SER A 77 -10.53 -11.91 8.32
C SER A 77 -10.91 -11.34 6.94
N ALA A 78 -9.98 -11.26 6.02
CA ALA A 78 -10.21 -10.78 4.66
C ALA A 78 -10.29 -11.90 3.61
N SER A 79 -9.78 -13.09 3.94
CA SER A 79 -9.63 -14.21 3.00
C SER A 79 -10.64 -15.35 3.20
N THR A 80 -11.32 -15.42 4.35
CA THR A 80 -12.34 -16.45 4.57
C THR A 80 -13.62 -16.13 3.79
N ILE A 81 -13.63 -16.57 2.56
CA ILE A 81 -14.74 -16.42 1.60
C ILE A 81 -14.78 -17.69 0.73
N PRO A 82 -15.95 -18.22 0.34
CA PRO A 82 -16.02 -19.36 -0.56
C PRO A 82 -15.26 -19.09 -1.88
N MET A 83 -14.45 -20.06 -2.33
CA MET A 83 -13.57 -19.88 -3.48
C MET A 83 -14.33 -19.57 -4.77
N ASN A 84 -15.55 -20.08 -4.95
CA ASN A 84 -16.41 -19.75 -6.10
C ASN A 84 -16.82 -18.27 -6.08
N VAL A 85 -17.06 -17.70 -4.91
CA VAL A 85 -17.34 -16.27 -4.74
C VAL A 85 -16.07 -15.45 -4.99
N LEU A 86 -14.97 -15.85 -4.40
CA LEU A 86 -13.68 -15.17 -4.53
C LEU A 86 -13.21 -15.11 -5.99
N LYS A 87 -13.48 -16.15 -6.78
CA LYS A 87 -13.20 -16.19 -8.24
C LYS A 87 -14.18 -15.38 -9.10
N SER A 88 -15.28 -14.91 -8.54
CA SER A 88 -16.24 -14.10 -9.29
C SER A 88 -15.62 -12.75 -9.68
N VAL A 89 -16.12 -12.15 -10.76
CA VAL A 89 -15.67 -10.83 -11.24
C VAL A 89 -15.81 -9.76 -10.15
N SER A 90 -16.82 -9.88 -9.28
CA SER A 90 -17.07 -8.93 -8.19
C SER A 90 -16.07 -9.01 -7.05
N PHE A 91 -15.35 -10.14 -6.87
CA PHE A 91 -14.47 -10.35 -5.72
C PHE A 91 -13.01 -10.67 -6.06
N ASN A 92 -12.70 -11.07 -7.29
CA ASN A 92 -11.33 -11.41 -7.70
C ASN A 92 -10.37 -10.20 -7.72
N HIS A 93 -10.92 -8.99 -7.74
CA HIS A 93 -10.18 -7.74 -7.87
C HIS A 93 -9.16 -7.55 -6.76
N GLY A 94 -9.52 -7.78 -5.49
CA GLY A 94 -8.61 -7.58 -4.37
C GLY A 94 -7.38 -8.49 -4.42
N THR A 95 -7.53 -9.76 -4.84
CA THR A 95 -6.38 -10.65 -5.04
C THR A 95 -5.46 -10.14 -6.14
N GLN A 96 -6.02 -9.64 -7.24
CA GLN A 96 -5.25 -9.05 -8.33
C GLN A 96 -4.47 -7.81 -7.85
N MET A 97 -5.12 -6.88 -7.17
CA MET A 97 -4.50 -5.67 -6.64
C MET A 97 -3.39 -5.98 -5.63
N ALA A 98 -3.64 -6.88 -4.69
CA ALA A 98 -2.64 -7.34 -3.73
C ALA A 98 -1.43 -7.98 -4.44
N SER A 99 -1.65 -8.79 -5.47
CA SER A 99 -0.58 -9.42 -6.25
C SER A 99 0.31 -8.40 -6.98
N ILE A 100 -0.27 -7.31 -7.50
CA ILE A 100 0.46 -6.21 -8.12
C ILE A 100 1.32 -5.51 -7.06
N ALA A 101 0.75 -5.19 -5.90
CA ALA A 101 1.48 -4.53 -4.82
C ALA A 101 2.74 -5.32 -4.43
N VAL A 102 2.61 -6.63 -4.14
CA VAL A 102 3.76 -7.44 -3.73
C VAL A 102 4.76 -7.72 -4.87
N SER A 103 4.30 -7.67 -6.13
CA SER A 103 5.18 -7.85 -7.29
C SER A 103 5.96 -6.59 -7.64
N SER A 104 5.48 -5.41 -7.26
CA SER A 104 6.12 -4.13 -7.56
C SER A 104 7.39 -3.88 -6.75
N ASN A 105 7.50 -4.44 -5.53
CA ASN A 105 8.72 -4.43 -4.74
C ASN A 105 8.75 -5.62 -3.75
N ALA A 106 9.82 -6.42 -3.80
CA ALA A 106 9.99 -7.59 -2.94
C ALA A 106 10.22 -7.27 -1.45
N TYR A 107 10.52 -6.04 -1.10
CA TYR A 107 10.90 -5.65 0.26
C TYR A 107 9.80 -4.94 1.07
N VAL A 108 8.62 -4.69 0.47
CA VAL A 108 7.49 -4.12 1.24
C VAL A 108 6.60 -5.23 1.81
N ASN A 109 6.05 -5.03 2.99
CA ASN A 109 5.02 -5.89 3.56
C ASN A 109 3.65 -5.50 3.01
N LEU A 110 2.72 -6.44 3.03
CA LEU A 110 1.33 -6.25 2.65
C LEU A 110 0.42 -6.36 3.87
N ILE A 111 -0.48 -5.41 4.00
CA ILE A 111 -1.66 -5.48 4.86
C ILE A 111 -2.87 -5.43 3.95
N PHE A 112 -3.82 -6.32 4.13
CA PHE A 112 -5.02 -6.33 3.32
C PHE A 112 -6.26 -6.05 4.15
N ILE A 113 -7.04 -5.04 3.74
CA ILE A 113 -8.30 -4.68 4.39
C ILE A 113 -9.45 -4.90 3.43
N ARG A 114 -10.32 -5.83 3.77
CA ARG A 114 -11.57 -6.08 3.06
C ARG A 114 -12.65 -5.12 3.52
N ILE A 115 -13.25 -4.38 2.56
CA ILE A 115 -14.36 -3.44 2.80
C ILE A 115 -15.61 -3.78 2.00
N VAL A 116 -15.55 -4.79 1.14
CA VAL A 116 -16.66 -5.16 0.25
C VAL A 116 -17.34 -6.41 0.79
N GLY A 117 -18.64 -6.29 1.04
CA GLY A 117 -19.52 -7.36 1.46
C GLY A 117 -20.41 -7.87 0.33
N MET A 118 -21.00 -9.04 0.52
CA MET A 118 -22.04 -9.57 -0.35
C MET A 118 -23.41 -9.11 0.16
N THR A 119 -24.30 -8.75 -0.77
CA THR A 119 -25.72 -8.58 -0.46
C THR A 119 -26.34 -9.89 0.03
N LYS A 120 -27.47 -9.82 0.75
CA LYS A 120 -28.12 -11.01 1.33
C LYS A 120 -28.50 -12.08 0.30
N ASP A 121 -28.75 -11.68 -0.92
CA ASP A 121 -29.02 -12.56 -2.06
C ASP A 121 -27.75 -13.14 -2.70
N GLY A 122 -26.56 -12.72 -2.25
CA GLY A 122 -25.28 -13.22 -2.73
C GLY A 122 -24.86 -12.73 -4.12
N TYR A 123 -25.62 -11.82 -4.72
CA TYR A 123 -25.41 -11.43 -6.13
C TYR A 123 -24.59 -10.14 -6.32
N ARG A 124 -24.42 -9.35 -5.28
CA ARG A 124 -23.80 -8.02 -5.43
C ARG A 124 -22.72 -7.75 -4.40
N ALA A 125 -21.52 -7.44 -4.90
CA ALA A 125 -20.49 -6.80 -4.11
C ALA A 125 -20.85 -5.33 -3.89
N SER A 126 -20.74 -4.86 -2.65
CA SER A 126 -21.00 -3.47 -2.31
C SER A 126 -20.17 -3.04 -1.10
N THR A 127 -19.85 -1.77 -1.06
CA THR A 127 -19.18 -1.13 0.09
C THR A 127 -19.89 0.18 0.44
N THR A 128 -19.58 0.74 1.60
CA THR A 128 -20.10 2.03 2.05
C THR A 128 -18.94 2.92 2.50
N GLU A 129 -19.18 4.22 2.55
CA GLU A 129 -18.23 5.17 3.12
C GLU A 129 -17.87 4.81 4.56
N ALA A 130 -18.84 4.34 5.37
CA ALA A 130 -18.59 3.93 6.75
C ALA A 130 -17.66 2.70 6.85
N SER A 131 -17.72 1.75 5.90
CA SER A 131 -16.75 0.65 5.81
C SER A 131 -15.34 1.17 5.52
N VAL A 132 -15.21 2.15 4.62
CA VAL A 132 -13.92 2.82 4.33
C VAL A 132 -13.42 3.59 5.54
N VAL A 133 -14.29 4.34 6.24
CA VAL A 133 -13.94 5.04 7.47
C VAL A 133 -13.36 4.09 8.51
N LYS A 134 -14.02 2.94 8.77
CA LYS A 134 -13.49 1.92 9.70
C LYS A 134 -12.11 1.40 9.28
N ALA A 135 -11.89 1.22 7.97
CA ALA A 135 -10.59 0.79 7.45
C ALA A 135 -9.51 1.84 7.68
N LEU A 136 -9.78 3.10 7.35
CA LEU A 136 -8.81 4.20 7.54
C LEU A 136 -8.53 4.48 9.02
N ASP A 137 -9.54 4.38 9.89
CA ASP A 137 -9.39 4.51 11.34
C ASP A 137 -8.45 3.42 11.90
N TRP A 138 -8.62 2.17 11.44
CA TRP A 138 -7.69 1.09 11.78
C TRP A 138 -6.26 1.37 11.32
N VAL A 139 -6.09 1.93 10.11
CA VAL A 139 -4.76 2.30 9.58
C VAL A 139 -4.11 3.35 10.46
N ILE A 140 -4.84 4.39 10.86
CA ILE A 140 -4.35 5.44 11.77
C ILE A 140 -3.88 4.83 13.09
N ALA A 141 -4.71 3.99 13.71
CA ALA A 141 -4.41 3.38 15.00
C ALA A 141 -3.22 2.41 14.95
N ASN A 142 -2.92 1.84 13.80
CA ASN A 142 -1.91 0.78 13.64
C ASN A 142 -0.66 1.20 12.83
N LYS A 143 -0.58 2.47 12.45
CA LYS A 143 0.49 3.01 11.57
C LYS A 143 1.89 2.67 12.09
N GLU A 144 2.16 2.90 13.38
CA GLU A 144 3.48 2.65 13.96
C GLU A 144 3.73 1.14 14.15
N LYS A 145 2.72 0.40 14.63
CA LYS A 145 2.83 -1.05 14.89
C LYS A 145 3.29 -1.83 13.67
N TYR A 146 2.79 -1.46 12.50
CA TYR A 146 3.08 -2.17 11.24
C TYR A 146 3.97 -1.37 10.29
N ASN A 147 4.54 -0.26 10.72
CA ASN A 147 5.35 0.64 9.86
C ASN A 147 4.63 0.94 8.53
N ILE A 148 3.36 1.39 8.62
CA ILE A 148 2.54 1.66 7.43
C ILE A 148 3.09 2.89 6.72
N ALA A 149 3.49 2.72 5.47
CA ALA A 149 4.08 3.77 4.63
C ALA A 149 3.09 4.39 3.63
N SER A 150 2.08 3.64 3.20
CA SER A 150 1.08 4.11 2.24
C SER A 150 -0.18 3.25 2.25
N VAL A 151 -1.27 3.81 1.76
CA VAL A 151 -2.56 3.14 1.55
C VAL A 151 -2.91 3.19 0.07
N ALA A 152 -3.24 2.03 -0.51
CA ALA A 152 -3.78 1.86 -1.85
C ALA A 152 -5.24 1.42 -1.76
N MET A 153 -6.19 2.26 -2.13
CA MET A 153 -7.60 1.90 -2.17
C MET A 153 -8.10 2.00 -3.61
N SER A 154 -8.34 0.85 -4.25
CA SER A 154 -8.75 0.77 -5.65
C SER A 154 -10.26 0.71 -5.82
N GLN A 155 -10.97 1.54 -5.08
CA GLN A 155 -12.42 1.69 -5.17
C GLN A 155 -12.74 3.11 -5.64
N GLY A 156 -13.68 3.23 -6.56
CA GLY A 156 -14.15 4.50 -7.09
C GLY A 156 -15.58 4.41 -7.59
N ASN A 157 -16.24 5.54 -7.73
CA ASN A 157 -17.58 5.66 -8.28
C ASN A 157 -17.69 6.92 -9.14
N HIS A 158 -17.84 6.73 -10.44
CA HIS A 158 -17.98 7.81 -11.41
C HIS A 158 -19.28 8.59 -11.25
N ASP A 159 -20.38 7.93 -10.90
CA ASP A 159 -21.68 8.57 -10.72
C ASP A 159 -21.70 9.60 -9.58
N LEU A 160 -20.78 9.43 -8.60
CA LEU A 160 -20.59 10.38 -7.49
C LEU A 160 -19.62 11.51 -7.84
N ALA A 161 -18.92 11.44 -8.99
CA ALA A 161 -18.08 12.52 -9.45
C ALA A 161 -18.95 13.71 -9.86
N THR A 162 -18.80 14.84 -9.18
CA THR A 162 -19.65 16.00 -9.46
C THR A 162 -19.19 16.72 -10.72
N TYR A 163 -20.15 17.21 -11.52
CA TYR A 163 -19.90 17.95 -12.76
C TYR A 163 -19.08 19.26 -12.57
N ASN A 164 -18.97 19.75 -11.35
CA ASN A 164 -18.32 21.02 -11.03
C ASN A 164 -16.89 20.88 -10.50
N LEU A 165 -16.21 19.75 -10.73
CA LEU A 165 -14.84 19.48 -10.24
C LEU A 165 -14.74 19.43 -8.69
N LEU A 166 -15.84 19.56 -7.98
CA LEU A 166 -15.88 19.53 -6.53
C LEU A 166 -16.19 18.11 -6.07
N CYS A 167 -15.37 17.60 -5.18
CA CYS A 167 -15.66 16.37 -4.49
C CYS A 167 -16.88 16.56 -3.58
N PRO A 168 -17.82 15.61 -3.51
CA PRO A 168 -18.93 15.70 -2.57
C PRO A 168 -18.41 15.80 -1.13
N LYS A 169 -19.20 16.38 -0.24
CA LYS A 169 -18.89 16.36 1.18
C LYS A 169 -18.79 14.91 1.64
N SER A 170 -17.68 14.56 2.27
CA SER A 170 -17.36 13.19 2.65
C SER A 170 -16.71 13.15 4.04
N ASN A 171 -17.07 12.15 4.83
CA ASN A 171 -16.40 11.88 6.09
C ASN A 171 -14.96 11.39 5.89
N LEU A 172 -14.61 10.90 4.69
CA LEU A 172 -13.26 10.42 4.38
C LEU A 172 -12.22 11.54 4.48
N ILE A 173 -12.62 12.80 4.21
CA ILE A 173 -11.70 13.94 4.18
C ILE A 173 -10.89 14.03 5.46
N LYS A 174 -11.54 13.96 6.64
CA LYS A 174 -10.83 14.07 7.92
C LYS A 174 -9.85 12.92 8.17
N TYR A 175 -10.16 11.70 7.72
CA TYR A 175 -9.29 10.53 7.90
C TYR A 175 -8.11 10.58 6.94
N ILE A 176 -8.34 10.98 5.69
CA ILE A 176 -7.28 11.16 4.69
C ILE A 176 -6.33 12.28 5.13
N ASP A 177 -6.88 13.38 5.65
CA ASP A 177 -6.08 14.50 6.17
C ASP A 177 -5.26 14.10 7.41
N THR A 178 -5.86 13.32 8.33
CA THR A 178 -5.14 12.75 9.47
C THR A 178 -3.98 11.86 9.01
N LEU A 179 -4.22 10.94 8.06
CA LEU A 179 -3.18 10.06 7.52
C LEU A 179 -2.06 10.85 6.84
N LYS A 180 -2.40 11.88 6.07
CA LYS A 180 -1.43 12.81 5.49
C LYS A 180 -0.56 13.47 6.57
N SER A 181 -1.17 13.95 7.65
CA SER A 181 -0.45 14.61 8.74
C SER A 181 0.55 13.70 9.48
N ILE A 182 0.32 12.38 9.44
CA ILE A 182 1.24 11.37 9.98
C ILE A 182 2.09 10.68 8.90
N ASN A 183 2.28 11.34 7.75
CA ASN A 183 3.12 10.91 6.64
C ASN A 183 2.67 9.61 5.93
N VAL A 184 1.38 9.32 5.89
CA VAL A 184 0.79 8.18 5.18
C VAL A 184 -0.14 8.69 4.08
N PRO A 185 0.22 8.61 2.79
CA PRO A 185 -0.68 8.95 1.70
C PRO A 185 -1.80 7.92 1.57
N VAL A 186 -2.98 8.39 1.22
CA VAL A 186 -4.06 7.57 0.68
C VAL A 186 -4.08 7.78 -0.83
N MET A 187 -3.80 6.73 -1.59
CA MET A 187 -3.75 6.74 -3.03
C MET A 187 -5.02 6.15 -3.62
N LEU A 188 -5.62 6.86 -4.55
CA LEU A 188 -6.93 6.60 -5.13
C LEU A 188 -6.88 6.61 -6.65
N PRO A 189 -7.71 5.80 -7.34
CA PRO A 189 -7.75 5.76 -8.79
C PRO A 189 -8.42 7.01 -9.36
N ALA A 190 -7.92 7.46 -10.50
CA ALA A 190 -8.56 8.55 -11.24
C ALA A 190 -9.92 8.15 -11.82
N GLY A 191 -10.12 6.86 -12.12
CA GLY A 191 -11.29 6.32 -12.80
C GLY A 191 -10.98 5.84 -14.22
N ASN A 192 -11.92 5.11 -14.84
CA ASN A 192 -11.71 4.40 -16.10
C ASN A 192 -12.79 4.74 -17.14
N ASP A 193 -13.33 5.96 -17.11
CA ASP A 193 -14.55 6.36 -17.82
C ASP A 193 -14.26 7.24 -19.04
N TYR A 194 -12.97 7.36 -19.44
CA TYR A 194 -12.52 8.23 -20.54
C TYR A 194 -12.81 9.73 -20.30
N ASP A 195 -13.09 10.11 -19.05
CA ASP A 195 -13.43 11.47 -18.67
C ASP A 195 -12.16 12.29 -18.38
N ILE A 196 -11.93 13.34 -19.18
CA ILE A 196 -10.78 14.22 -19.02
C ILE A 196 -11.10 15.48 -18.19
N THR A 197 -12.33 15.61 -17.73
CA THR A 197 -12.80 16.80 -17.01
C THR A 197 -12.90 16.60 -15.51
N ARG A 198 -12.97 15.36 -15.07
CA ARG A 198 -13.11 14.97 -13.66
C ARG A 198 -12.50 13.61 -13.38
N VAL A 199 -12.29 13.32 -12.13
CA VAL A 199 -11.89 12.00 -11.61
C VAL A 199 -13.02 11.41 -10.76
N ASP A 200 -13.00 10.11 -10.55
CA ASP A 200 -13.99 9.42 -9.74
C ASP A 200 -13.93 9.85 -8.27
N TYR A 201 -15.07 9.81 -7.59
CA TYR A 201 -15.10 9.82 -6.13
C TYR A 201 -14.59 8.46 -5.59
N PRO A 202 -13.73 8.43 -4.55
CA PRO A 202 -13.22 9.53 -3.75
C PRO A 202 -11.89 10.16 -4.24
N GLY A 203 -11.37 9.79 -5.42
CA GLY A 203 -10.14 10.35 -6.00
C GLY A 203 -10.13 11.88 -6.11
N CYS A 204 -11.31 12.50 -6.22
CA CYS A 204 -11.44 13.95 -6.24
C CYS A 204 -11.17 14.66 -4.89
N ILE A 205 -10.94 13.92 -3.78
CA ILE A 205 -10.61 14.51 -2.47
C ILE A 205 -9.19 15.11 -2.55
N PRO A 206 -9.02 16.45 -2.35
CA PRO A 206 -7.72 17.09 -2.57
C PRO A 206 -6.59 16.66 -1.63
N GLN A 207 -6.92 16.03 -0.49
CA GLN A 207 -5.94 15.52 0.46
C GLN A 207 -5.39 14.14 0.07
N ALA A 208 -6.06 13.42 -0.83
CA ALA A 208 -5.61 12.15 -1.38
C ALA A 208 -4.57 12.37 -2.49
N ILE A 209 -3.88 11.31 -2.87
CA ILE A 209 -3.06 11.26 -4.09
C ILE A 209 -3.83 10.51 -5.16
N THR A 210 -4.22 11.20 -6.22
CA THR A 210 -4.97 10.61 -7.32
C THR A 210 -4.06 10.10 -8.41
N VAL A 211 -4.25 8.84 -8.81
CA VAL A 211 -3.34 8.14 -9.73
C VAL A 211 -4.07 7.75 -11.01
N GLY A 212 -3.55 8.24 -12.14
CA GLY A 212 -3.95 7.84 -13.48
C GLY A 212 -3.08 6.71 -14.05
N ALA A 213 -3.45 6.22 -15.21
CA ALA A 213 -2.84 5.07 -15.87
C ALA A 213 -2.10 5.44 -17.16
N VAL A 214 -0.90 4.88 -17.36
CA VAL A 214 -0.21 4.87 -18.66
C VAL A 214 -0.16 3.47 -19.25
N ASP A 215 0.01 3.39 -20.56
CA ASP A 215 0.24 2.16 -21.30
C ASP A 215 1.73 1.75 -21.30
N LYS A 216 2.06 0.66 -22.01
CA LYS A 216 3.44 0.15 -22.14
C LYS A 216 4.40 1.09 -22.86
N PHE A 217 3.90 2.13 -23.52
CA PHE A 217 4.70 3.17 -24.18
C PHE A 217 4.83 4.44 -23.34
N ASN A 218 4.36 4.39 -22.08
CA ASN A 218 4.31 5.53 -21.18
C ASN A 218 3.38 6.67 -21.68
N VAL A 219 2.37 6.34 -22.46
CA VAL A 219 1.33 7.26 -22.93
C VAL A 219 0.12 7.10 -22.02
N ILE A 220 -0.52 8.23 -21.62
CA ILE A 220 -1.72 8.17 -20.78
C ILE A 220 -2.80 7.36 -21.49
N ASN A 221 -3.26 6.28 -20.83
CA ASN A 221 -4.30 5.41 -21.35
C ASN A 221 -5.57 6.17 -21.65
N ALA A 222 -6.21 5.86 -22.78
CA ALA A 222 -7.43 6.55 -23.20
C ALA A 222 -8.57 6.39 -22.18
N TYR A 223 -8.66 5.25 -21.52
CA TYR A 223 -9.69 5.00 -20.49
C TYR A 223 -9.44 5.78 -19.19
N SER A 224 -8.18 6.13 -18.89
CA SER A 224 -7.87 6.83 -17.65
C SER A 224 -8.55 8.19 -17.60
N ASN A 225 -9.33 8.43 -16.55
CA ASN A 225 -9.79 9.77 -16.27
C ASN A 225 -8.56 10.66 -16.05
N GLY A 226 -8.61 11.90 -16.52
CA GLY A 226 -7.39 12.64 -16.76
C GLY A 226 -7.46 14.13 -16.47
N ASN A 227 -8.31 14.60 -15.54
CA ASN A 227 -8.32 16.00 -15.18
C ASN A 227 -6.91 16.46 -14.73
N PRO A 228 -6.26 17.39 -15.43
CA PRO A 228 -4.85 17.73 -15.18
C PRO A 228 -4.59 18.42 -13.85
N THR A 229 -5.63 18.93 -13.19
CA THR A 229 -5.55 19.55 -11.85
C THR A 229 -5.89 18.61 -10.71
N GLN A 230 -6.46 17.43 -11.01
CA GLN A 230 -6.89 16.45 -10.02
C GLN A 230 -6.05 15.19 -10.03
N VAL A 231 -5.38 14.86 -11.14
CA VAL A 231 -4.48 13.69 -11.20
C VAL A 231 -3.07 14.11 -10.80
N ASP A 232 -2.60 13.56 -9.69
CA ASP A 232 -1.26 13.86 -9.17
C ASP A 232 -0.17 13.15 -9.93
N PHE A 233 -0.33 11.86 -10.14
CA PHE A 233 0.68 11.00 -10.75
C PHE A 233 0.06 10.01 -11.72
N TYR A 234 0.93 9.48 -12.56
CA TYR A 234 0.64 8.35 -13.42
C TYR A 234 1.63 7.21 -13.14
N THR A 235 1.15 5.96 -13.30
CA THR A 235 1.97 4.75 -13.27
C THR A 235 1.41 3.74 -14.29
N PRO A 236 2.11 2.64 -14.61
CA PRO A 236 1.58 1.62 -15.51
C PRO A 236 0.21 1.11 -15.08
N GLY A 237 -0.77 1.19 -15.97
CA GLY A 237 -2.14 0.74 -15.74
C GLY A 237 -2.45 -0.62 -16.37
N THR A 238 -1.56 -1.16 -17.20
CA THR A 238 -1.68 -2.50 -17.77
C THR A 238 -0.54 -3.36 -17.26
N VAL A 239 -0.81 -4.23 -16.30
CA VAL A 239 0.21 -4.98 -15.57
C VAL A 239 -0.19 -6.44 -15.35
N LYS A 240 0.82 -7.29 -15.13
CA LYS A 240 0.60 -8.70 -14.74
C LYS A 240 0.01 -8.76 -13.34
N SER A 241 -0.94 -9.66 -13.16
CA SER A 241 -1.59 -9.92 -11.87
C SER A 241 -1.90 -11.42 -11.72
N ILE A 242 -2.38 -11.81 -10.55
CA ILE A 242 -2.75 -13.19 -10.24
C ILE A 242 -4.20 -13.22 -9.77
N LEU A 243 -5.00 -14.07 -10.40
CA LEU A 243 -6.38 -14.35 -10.00
C LEU A 243 -6.42 -15.29 -8.79
N PRO A 244 -7.50 -15.29 -8.00
CA PRO A 244 -7.74 -16.32 -7.00
C PRO A 244 -7.61 -17.73 -7.60
N GLY A 245 -6.89 -18.61 -6.90
CA GLY A 245 -6.52 -19.94 -7.40
C GLY A 245 -5.23 -19.96 -8.22
N GLY A 246 -4.52 -18.81 -8.38
CA GLY A 246 -3.14 -18.76 -8.86
C GLY A 246 -2.96 -18.57 -10.36
N THR A 247 -4.03 -18.41 -11.15
CA THR A 247 -3.92 -18.16 -12.59
C THR A 247 -3.32 -16.78 -12.86
N GLN A 248 -2.23 -16.73 -13.60
CA GLN A 248 -1.65 -15.46 -14.06
C GLN A 248 -2.53 -14.82 -15.14
N THR A 249 -2.66 -13.51 -15.07
CA THR A 249 -3.43 -12.70 -16.01
C THR A 249 -2.80 -11.33 -16.20
N THR A 250 -3.38 -10.52 -17.06
CA THR A 250 -3.08 -9.10 -17.19
C THR A 250 -4.34 -8.32 -16.87
N VAL A 251 -4.22 -7.31 -16.03
CA VAL A 251 -5.30 -6.38 -15.70
C VAL A 251 -4.99 -5.01 -16.27
N ALA A 252 -6.02 -4.28 -16.66
CA ALA A 252 -5.93 -2.90 -17.11
C ALA A 252 -6.89 -2.02 -16.29
N GLY A 253 -6.39 -0.89 -15.79
CA GLY A 253 -7.18 0.06 -15.01
C GLY A 253 -6.32 0.95 -14.11
N THR A 254 -6.88 2.08 -13.72
CA THR A 254 -6.27 2.98 -12.73
C THR A 254 -6.16 2.35 -11.34
N SER A 255 -6.99 1.33 -11.04
CA SER A 255 -6.84 0.47 -9.85
C SER A 255 -5.46 -0.18 -9.76
N ALA A 256 -4.95 -0.69 -10.88
CA ALA A 256 -3.62 -1.30 -10.94
C ALA A 256 -2.50 -0.26 -10.76
N SER A 257 -2.68 0.94 -11.32
CA SER A 257 -1.76 2.07 -11.18
C SER A 257 -1.61 2.49 -9.72
N VAL A 258 -2.69 2.55 -8.96
CA VAL A 258 -2.68 2.88 -7.52
C VAL A 258 -1.77 1.95 -6.73
N GLN A 259 -1.77 0.64 -7.03
CA GLN A 259 -0.94 -0.33 -6.32
C GLN A 259 0.55 -0.04 -6.52
N SER A 260 0.95 0.21 -7.77
CA SER A 260 2.33 0.55 -8.11
C SER A 260 2.76 1.87 -7.45
N ALA A 261 1.92 2.90 -7.50
CA ALA A 261 2.20 4.19 -6.89
C ALA A 261 2.41 4.09 -5.37
N ALA A 262 1.55 3.33 -4.66
CA ALA A 262 1.66 3.15 -3.22
C ALA A 262 2.95 2.41 -2.83
N VAL A 263 3.34 1.40 -3.62
CA VAL A 263 4.61 0.69 -3.42
C VAL A 263 5.81 1.59 -3.73
N TYR A 264 5.74 2.44 -4.75
CA TYR A 264 6.81 3.38 -5.07
C TYR A 264 7.01 4.38 -3.93
N TRP A 265 5.94 4.90 -3.35
CA TRP A 265 6.02 5.74 -2.15
C TRP A 265 6.69 5.02 -0.99
N ALA A 266 6.25 3.79 -0.67
CA ALA A 266 6.84 2.97 0.37
C ALA A 266 8.32 2.67 0.10
N THR A 267 8.72 2.52 -1.18
CA THR A 267 10.10 2.32 -1.60
C THR A 267 10.94 3.58 -1.32
N VAL A 268 10.43 4.78 -1.64
CA VAL A 268 11.11 6.03 -1.29
C VAL A 268 11.26 6.15 0.22
N LYS A 269 10.19 5.87 0.98
CA LYS A 269 10.23 5.90 2.45
C LYS A 269 11.25 4.92 3.05
N MET A 270 11.43 3.76 2.41
CA MET A 270 12.43 2.77 2.82
C MET A 270 13.87 3.27 2.64
N VAL A 271 14.18 3.93 1.52
CA VAL A 271 15.55 4.40 1.23
C VAL A 271 15.83 5.80 1.78
N LYS A 272 14.78 6.59 2.02
CA LYS A 272 14.85 7.96 2.56
C LYS A 272 13.86 8.11 3.75
N PRO A 273 14.11 7.41 4.88
CA PRO A 273 13.10 7.24 5.96
C PRO A 273 12.76 8.56 6.69
N THR A 274 13.59 9.57 6.61
CA THR A 274 13.38 10.86 7.29
C THR A 274 12.49 11.83 6.53
N LEU A 275 12.26 11.59 5.22
CA LEU A 275 11.45 12.50 4.43
C LEU A 275 9.99 12.52 4.91
N SER A 276 9.44 13.72 5.02
CA SER A 276 8.03 13.98 5.26
C SER A 276 7.15 13.64 4.05
N TYR A 277 5.83 13.68 4.23
CA TYR A 277 4.87 13.52 3.14
C TYR A 277 5.15 14.51 2.00
N ASP A 278 5.26 15.80 2.32
CA ASP A 278 5.43 16.84 1.31
C ASP A 278 6.77 16.71 0.59
N GLU A 279 7.84 16.36 1.29
CA GLU A 279 9.16 16.13 0.67
C GLU A 279 9.15 14.95 -0.30
N ILE A 280 8.49 13.83 0.05
CA ILE A 280 8.34 12.68 -0.86
C ILE A 280 7.48 13.08 -2.06
N TYR A 281 6.37 13.79 -1.83
CA TYR A 281 5.50 14.25 -2.90
C TYR A 281 6.27 15.14 -3.90
N GLN A 282 7.01 16.13 -3.40
CA GLN A 282 7.83 17.02 -4.24
C GLN A 282 8.96 16.27 -4.94
N LEU A 283 9.61 15.33 -4.28
CA LEU A 283 10.64 14.48 -4.88
C LEU A 283 10.08 13.67 -6.05
N LEU A 284 8.94 13.02 -5.86
CA LEU A 284 8.26 12.27 -6.93
C LEU A 284 7.84 13.17 -8.08
N LYS A 285 7.36 14.40 -7.82
CA LYS A 285 7.05 15.39 -8.87
C LYS A 285 8.31 15.81 -9.64
N ALA A 286 9.37 16.18 -8.93
CA ALA A 286 10.62 16.68 -9.53
C ALA A 286 11.36 15.60 -10.35
N THR A 287 11.25 14.34 -9.96
CA THR A 287 11.91 13.21 -10.63
C THR A 287 11.03 12.53 -11.69
N SER A 288 9.75 12.89 -11.78
CA SER A 288 8.81 12.28 -12.72
C SER A 288 9.23 12.49 -14.18
N THR A 289 8.81 11.58 -15.04
CA THR A 289 8.93 11.71 -16.49
C THR A 289 7.62 12.32 -17.01
N PRO A 290 7.68 13.37 -17.87
CA PRO A 290 6.49 13.91 -18.50
C PRO A 290 5.76 12.83 -19.32
N THR A 291 4.45 12.75 -19.16
CA THR A 291 3.59 11.89 -19.99
C THR A 291 2.38 12.65 -20.51
N SER A 292 1.80 12.20 -21.60
CA SER A 292 0.64 12.85 -22.22
C SER A 292 -0.10 11.87 -23.13
N ASN A 293 -1.27 12.29 -23.58
CA ASN A 293 -1.95 11.74 -24.75
C ASN A 293 -2.51 12.91 -25.61
N SER A 294 -3.39 12.62 -26.56
CA SER A 294 -3.99 13.66 -27.41
C SER A 294 -4.79 14.71 -26.63
N LYS A 295 -5.35 14.34 -25.47
CA LYS A 295 -6.29 15.14 -24.67
C LYS A 295 -5.68 15.70 -23.39
N VAL A 296 -4.84 14.94 -22.70
CA VAL A 296 -4.20 15.31 -21.42
C VAL A 296 -2.73 15.57 -21.65
N LYS A 297 -2.24 16.72 -21.16
CA LYS A 297 -0.84 17.15 -21.29
C LYS A 297 -0.18 17.27 -19.93
N ASN A 298 1.15 17.19 -19.91
CA ASN A 298 1.99 17.45 -18.74
C ASN A 298 1.69 16.53 -17.50
N GLY A 299 1.27 15.29 -17.74
CA GLY A 299 1.14 14.31 -16.66
C GLY A 299 2.49 13.95 -16.06
N SER A 300 2.50 13.64 -14.76
CA SER A 300 3.70 13.25 -13.99
C SER A 300 3.76 11.73 -13.86
N LEU A 301 4.47 11.04 -14.74
CA LEU A 301 4.73 9.59 -14.63
C LEU A 301 5.83 9.36 -13.60
N ILE A 302 5.53 8.65 -12.52
CA ILE A 302 6.51 8.35 -11.46
C ILE A 302 7.72 7.60 -12.05
N ASN A 303 8.91 8.14 -11.79
CA ASN A 303 10.17 7.48 -12.09
C ASN A 303 10.86 7.08 -10.79
N ILE A 304 10.58 5.86 -10.35
CA ILE A 304 11.07 5.36 -9.05
C ILE A 304 12.60 5.25 -9.01
N GLU A 305 13.26 4.94 -10.13
CA GLU A 305 14.71 4.84 -10.19
C GLU A 305 15.39 6.19 -9.93
N LYS A 306 14.81 7.28 -10.47
CA LYS A 306 15.31 8.63 -10.19
C LYS A 306 15.01 9.07 -8.76
N ALA A 307 13.83 8.74 -8.23
CA ALA A 307 13.41 9.15 -6.89
C ALA A 307 14.19 8.45 -5.77
N THR A 308 14.78 7.29 -6.04
CA THR A 308 15.54 6.50 -5.05
C THR A 308 17.06 6.72 -5.09
N LYS A 309 17.55 7.42 -6.07
CA LYS A 309 18.94 7.91 -6.15
C LYS A 309 19.13 9.16 -5.28
#